data_90bdc7a7f788418d58f76e3585ebe5b8
#
_entry.id   90bdc7a7f788418d58f76e3585ebe5b8
#
_cell.length_a   1.000
_cell.length_b   1.000
_cell.length_c   1.000
_cell.angle_alpha   90.00
_cell.angle_beta   90.00
_cell.angle_gamma   90.00
#
_symmetry.space_group_name_H-M   'P 1'
#
loop_
_entity.id
_entity.type
_entity.pdbx_description
1 polymer ?
#
loop_
_entity_poly.entity_id
_entity_poly.type
_entity_poly.pdbx_seq_one_letter_code
_entity_poly.pdbx_strand_id
1 'polypeptide(L)'
;FGDAIYKSKYFPWSKYISGKQGRSPGYDPLKIMVDVAHKNGMKIEAWVNPYRVTIGSTNYSKLSKNNPARKWHAKKSTSRNVLAYNGSLYYNPSKKDVRNLIINGAKEIVKNYKVDGIHMDDYFYPEFTSKNVKTAFDAKEYNKSSYKKNKKSIYTYRRAQVSTLVMDMKAAIKKINSKVTYGISPAGNIDNLTSKYSYYVDIYKWTNSKKYVDYICPQIYWGFKHPYAKFDRVTNRWMNAAKSKKVKVYIGIAVYRAGHNIGAGSAERREWRSDANILKKQVQYARKKGCDGFAFFDYQDLKSKKSAKAVKQLKKVLKY
;
A
#
# COMPACT_ATOMS: atom_id res chain seq x y z
N PHE A 1 3.14 11.10 -3.06
CA PHE A 1 2.41 12.36 -3.22
C PHE A 1 2.55 12.94 -4.64
N GLY A 2 2.51 12.08 -5.65
CA GLY A 2 2.73 12.48 -7.03
C GLY A 2 4.13 13.04 -7.25
N ASP A 3 5.10 12.54 -6.51
CA ASP A 3 6.53 12.89 -6.55
C ASP A 3 7.41 11.64 -6.32
N ALA A 4 8.71 11.77 -6.49
CA ALA A 4 9.65 10.66 -6.44
C ALA A 4 10.88 10.98 -5.55
N ILE A 5 11.48 9.93 -4.97
CA ILE A 5 12.75 9.98 -4.25
C ILE A 5 13.94 9.56 -5.13
N TYR A 6 13.75 9.56 -6.44
CA TYR A 6 14.73 9.20 -7.46
C TYR A 6 14.56 10.12 -8.67
N LYS A 7 15.54 10.17 -9.58
CA LYS A 7 15.45 10.96 -10.81
C LYS A 7 14.40 10.37 -11.75
N SER A 8 13.24 11.02 -11.83
CA SER A 8 12.10 10.55 -12.64
C SER A 8 11.79 11.47 -13.81
N LYS A 9 11.39 10.88 -14.94
CA LYS A 9 10.82 11.60 -16.10
C LYS A 9 9.36 11.99 -15.89
N TYR A 10 8.68 11.30 -15.00
CA TYR A 10 7.24 11.42 -14.78
C TYR A 10 6.88 12.26 -13.57
N PHE A 11 7.73 12.27 -12.54
CA PHE A 11 7.44 12.88 -11.26
C PHE A 11 8.54 13.88 -10.83
N PRO A 12 8.18 14.99 -10.18
CA PRO A 12 9.16 15.89 -9.59
C PRO A 12 9.83 15.22 -8.38
N TRP A 13 11.01 15.69 -8.00
CA TRP A 13 11.65 15.33 -6.75
C TRP A 13 10.74 15.62 -5.55
N SER A 14 10.70 14.71 -4.60
CA SER A 14 9.91 14.86 -3.38
C SER A 14 10.49 15.96 -2.47
N LYS A 15 9.59 16.75 -1.87
CA LYS A 15 9.98 17.76 -0.87
C LYS A 15 10.64 17.15 0.37
N TYR A 16 10.34 15.90 0.68
CA TYR A 16 10.91 15.20 1.85
C TYR A 16 12.40 14.88 1.70
N ILE A 17 12.92 14.91 0.49
CA ILE A 17 14.35 14.70 0.23
C ILE A 17 15.12 16.02 0.19
N SER A 18 14.52 17.09 -0.35
CA SER A 18 15.23 18.33 -0.64
C SER A 18 14.61 19.59 0.00
N GLY A 19 13.57 19.42 0.82
CA GLY A 19 12.80 20.50 1.45
C GLY A 19 11.81 21.22 0.51
N LYS A 20 11.97 21.10 -0.82
CA LYS A 20 11.06 21.71 -1.82
C LYS A 20 10.77 20.73 -2.95
N GLN A 21 9.48 20.51 -3.26
CA GLN A 21 9.10 19.62 -4.37
C GLN A 21 9.66 20.13 -5.70
N GLY A 22 10.32 19.25 -6.45
CA GLY A 22 10.95 19.54 -7.74
C GLY A 22 12.40 20.00 -7.68
N ARG A 23 12.95 20.28 -6.48
CA ARG A 23 14.39 20.58 -6.30
C ARG A 23 15.15 19.27 -6.17
N SER A 24 16.20 19.10 -6.99
CA SER A 24 17.10 17.95 -6.86
C SER A 24 17.88 18.00 -5.53
N PRO A 25 18.07 16.85 -4.86
CA PRO A 25 18.95 16.78 -3.69
C PRO A 25 20.45 16.75 -4.04
N GLY A 26 20.82 16.67 -5.32
CA GLY A 26 22.21 16.53 -5.77
C GLY A 26 22.74 15.09 -5.77
N TYR A 27 21.96 14.12 -5.32
CA TYR A 27 22.30 12.69 -5.30
C TYR A 27 21.05 11.84 -5.60
N ASP A 28 21.22 10.52 -5.77
CA ASP A 28 20.11 9.59 -6.03
C ASP A 28 19.86 8.68 -4.81
N PRO A 29 18.88 9.01 -3.95
CA PRO A 29 18.57 8.23 -2.75
C PRO A 29 18.21 6.77 -3.05
N LEU A 30 17.44 6.50 -4.11
CA LEU A 30 17.03 5.13 -4.42
C LEU A 30 18.24 4.29 -4.87
N LYS A 31 19.13 4.88 -5.67
CA LYS A 31 20.38 4.18 -6.06
C LYS A 31 21.20 3.80 -4.84
N ILE A 32 21.40 4.75 -3.91
CA ILE A 32 22.15 4.51 -2.67
C ILE A 32 21.51 3.39 -1.85
N MET A 33 20.18 3.42 -1.67
CA MET A 33 19.46 2.38 -0.92
C MET A 33 19.61 0.99 -1.56
N VAL A 34 19.52 0.91 -2.90
CA VAL A 34 19.69 -0.35 -3.63
C VAL A 34 21.12 -0.90 -3.44
N ASP A 35 22.12 -0.04 -3.66
CA ASP A 35 23.54 -0.44 -3.56
C ASP A 35 23.87 -0.93 -2.13
N VAL A 36 23.41 -0.20 -1.11
CA VAL A 36 23.63 -0.58 0.29
C VAL A 36 22.92 -1.88 0.65
N ALA A 37 21.67 -2.06 0.22
CA ALA A 37 20.93 -3.29 0.47
C ALA A 37 21.66 -4.51 -0.13
N HIS A 38 22.02 -4.43 -1.39
CA HIS A 38 22.69 -5.54 -2.09
C HIS A 38 24.09 -5.82 -1.54
N LYS A 39 24.87 -4.77 -1.19
CA LYS A 39 26.17 -4.95 -0.51
C LYS A 39 26.05 -5.73 0.80
N ASN A 40 24.91 -5.66 1.48
CA ASN A 40 24.64 -6.39 2.71
C ASN A 40 23.83 -7.69 2.50
N GLY A 41 23.73 -8.21 1.27
CA GLY A 41 23.02 -9.45 0.96
C GLY A 41 21.48 -9.35 1.12
N MET A 42 20.93 -8.12 1.22
CA MET A 42 19.50 -7.88 1.39
C MET A 42 18.84 -7.61 0.04
N LYS A 43 17.58 -8.04 -0.09
CA LYS A 43 16.70 -7.62 -1.18
C LYS A 43 16.03 -6.30 -0.80
N ILE A 44 15.69 -5.50 -1.81
CA ILE A 44 15.01 -4.23 -1.64
C ILE A 44 13.83 -4.10 -2.59
N GLU A 45 12.69 -3.70 -2.05
CA GLU A 45 11.49 -3.40 -2.83
C GLU A 45 11.14 -1.92 -2.74
N ALA A 46 10.80 -1.31 -3.88
CA ALA A 46 10.36 0.08 -3.92
C ALA A 46 8.87 0.18 -3.54
N TRP A 47 8.57 0.90 -2.46
CA TRP A 47 7.20 1.13 -2.03
C TRP A 47 6.58 2.32 -2.78
N VAL A 48 5.50 2.06 -3.50
CA VAL A 48 4.75 3.03 -4.32
C VAL A 48 3.35 3.24 -3.75
N ASN A 49 3.00 4.51 -3.47
CA ASN A 49 1.62 4.92 -3.17
C ASN A 49 0.98 5.47 -4.45
N PRO A 50 -0.02 4.78 -5.04
CA PRO A 50 -0.40 5.05 -6.43
C PRO A 50 -1.24 6.32 -6.62
N TYR A 51 -2.20 6.63 -5.73
CA TYR A 51 -3.24 7.62 -6.05
C TYR A 51 -3.23 8.88 -5.21
N ARG A 52 -2.61 8.88 -4.04
CA ARG A 52 -2.60 10.04 -3.16
C ARG A 52 -1.63 11.11 -3.68
N VAL A 53 -2.14 12.34 -3.88
CA VAL A 53 -1.35 13.49 -4.33
C VAL A 53 -1.00 14.43 -3.18
N THR A 54 -1.95 14.71 -2.29
CA THR A 54 -1.73 15.54 -1.10
C THR A 54 -2.43 14.97 0.12
N ILE A 55 -2.06 15.45 1.30
CA ILE A 55 -2.80 15.27 2.56
C ILE A 55 -3.06 16.67 3.13
N GLY A 56 -4.32 16.94 3.50
CA GLY A 56 -4.72 18.18 4.15
C GLY A 56 -4.56 19.44 3.28
N SER A 57 -4.52 19.30 1.96
CA SER A 57 -4.47 20.45 1.05
C SER A 57 -5.08 20.10 -0.30
N THR A 58 -5.91 21.02 -0.81
CA THR A 58 -6.46 20.99 -2.17
C THR A 58 -5.83 22.05 -3.07
N ASN A 59 -4.80 22.73 -2.60
CA ASN A 59 -4.15 23.81 -3.32
C ASN A 59 -3.12 23.29 -4.33
N TYR A 60 -3.46 23.30 -5.59
CA TYR A 60 -2.59 22.89 -6.70
C TYR A 60 -1.36 23.79 -6.88
N SER A 61 -1.42 25.08 -6.48
CA SER A 61 -0.30 26.01 -6.63
C SER A 61 0.91 25.64 -5.75
N LYS A 62 0.66 24.93 -4.63
CA LYS A 62 1.71 24.41 -3.74
C LYS A 62 2.47 23.22 -4.33
N LEU A 63 1.97 22.61 -5.39
CA LEU A 63 2.68 21.55 -6.11
C LEU A 63 3.69 22.15 -7.08
N SER A 64 4.80 21.45 -7.32
CA SER A 64 5.78 21.83 -8.34
C SER A 64 5.10 22.03 -9.71
N LYS A 65 5.58 22.99 -10.51
CA LYS A 65 5.10 23.21 -11.90
C LYS A 65 5.18 21.92 -12.75
N ASN A 66 6.12 21.02 -12.41
CA ASN A 66 6.31 19.74 -13.10
C ASN A 66 5.47 18.59 -12.54
N ASN A 67 4.72 18.80 -11.45
CA ASN A 67 3.85 17.77 -10.90
C ASN A 67 2.70 17.47 -11.87
N PRO A 68 2.46 16.20 -12.26
CA PRO A 68 1.40 15.82 -13.18
C PRO A 68 0.01 16.29 -12.73
N ALA A 69 -0.27 16.27 -11.43
CA ALA A 69 -1.54 16.73 -10.89
C ALA A 69 -1.78 18.21 -11.17
N ARG A 70 -0.75 19.04 -10.99
CA ARG A 70 -0.84 20.49 -11.31
C ARG A 70 -1.02 20.72 -12.80
N LYS A 71 -0.24 19.99 -13.64
CA LYS A 71 -0.35 20.10 -15.11
C LYS A 71 -1.73 19.70 -15.61
N TRP A 72 -2.29 18.62 -15.09
CA TRP A 72 -3.61 18.11 -15.48
C TRP A 72 -4.73 19.04 -15.02
N HIS A 73 -4.63 19.58 -13.81
CA HIS A 73 -5.63 20.52 -13.30
C HIS A 73 -5.74 21.80 -14.17
N ALA A 74 -4.62 22.28 -14.70
CA ALA A 74 -4.57 23.48 -15.52
C ALA A 74 -5.27 23.34 -16.90
N LYS A 75 -5.59 22.12 -17.35
CA LYS A 75 -6.23 21.87 -18.66
C LYS A 75 -7.61 21.28 -18.49
N LYS A 76 -8.66 21.91 -19.04
CA LYS A 76 -10.07 21.47 -18.96
C LYS A 76 -10.25 20.00 -19.37
N SER A 77 -9.58 19.54 -20.45
CA SER A 77 -9.66 18.16 -20.96
C SER A 77 -9.12 17.10 -20.00
N THR A 78 -8.13 17.44 -19.16
CA THR A 78 -7.47 16.52 -18.22
C THR A 78 -7.74 16.83 -16.75
N SER A 79 -8.49 17.89 -16.44
CA SER A 79 -8.72 18.35 -15.06
C SER A 79 -9.31 17.25 -14.15
N ARG A 80 -10.10 16.34 -14.71
CA ARG A 80 -10.66 15.22 -13.97
C ARG A 80 -9.72 14.02 -13.75
N ASN A 81 -8.49 14.10 -14.20
CA ASN A 81 -7.45 13.13 -13.81
C ASN A 81 -7.03 13.30 -12.35
N VAL A 82 -7.31 14.47 -11.76
CA VAL A 82 -7.08 14.75 -10.35
C VAL A 82 -8.34 15.31 -9.72
N LEU A 83 -8.71 14.79 -8.57
CA LEU A 83 -9.94 15.15 -7.87
C LEU A 83 -9.63 15.59 -6.44
N ALA A 84 -10.26 16.67 -6.01
CA ALA A 84 -10.28 17.09 -4.62
C ALA A 84 -11.35 16.30 -3.87
N TYR A 85 -11.02 15.73 -2.73
CA TYR A 85 -11.97 15.07 -1.86
C TYR A 85 -11.46 15.11 -0.41
N ASN A 86 -12.37 15.43 0.51
CA ASN A 86 -12.08 15.48 1.95
C ASN A 86 -10.75 16.17 2.30
N GLY A 87 -10.57 17.40 1.80
CA GLY A 87 -9.40 18.24 2.08
C GLY A 87 -8.08 17.80 1.41
N SER A 88 -8.10 16.83 0.51
CA SER A 88 -6.89 16.28 -0.14
C SER A 88 -7.08 16.12 -1.64
N LEU A 89 -5.99 15.99 -2.38
CA LEU A 89 -5.97 15.70 -3.81
C LEU A 89 -5.64 14.23 -4.06
N TYR A 90 -6.36 13.64 -5.00
CA TYR A 90 -6.16 12.26 -5.43
C TYR A 90 -6.13 12.17 -6.95
N TYR A 91 -5.28 11.33 -7.51
CA TYR A 91 -5.43 10.86 -8.87
C TYR A 91 -6.71 10.04 -9.00
N ASN A 92 -7.44 10.22 -10.11
CA ASN A 92 -8.71 9.54 -10.37
C ASN A 92 -8.48 8.13 -10.91
N PRO A 93 -8.79 7.05 -10.14
CA PRO A 93 -8.53 5.67 -10.59
C PRO A 93 -9.31 5.26 -11.84
N SER A 94 -10.38 5.98 -12.15
CA SER A 94 -11.21 5.74 -13.34
C SER A 94 -10.57 6.19 -14.65
N LYS A 95 -9.45 6.92 -14.59
CA LYS A 95 -8.80 7.49 -15.76
C LYS A 95 -7.63 6.62 -16.25
N LYS A 96 -7.66 6.27 -17.53
CA LYS A 96 -6.59 5.50 -18.19
C LYS A 96 -5.25 6.23 -18.12
N ASP A 97 -5.24 7.56 -18.32
CA ASP A 97 -4.01 8.36 -18.25
C ASP A 97 -3.36 8.30 -16.87
N VAL A 98 -4.18 8.28 -15.81
CA VAL A 98 -3.71 8.12 -14.43
C VAL A 98 -3.08 6.74 -14.23
N ARG A 99 -3.74 5.67 -14.68
CA ARG A 99 -3.17 4.32 -14.59
C ARG A 99 -1.85 4.22 -15.36
N ASN A 100 -1.81 4.78 -16.57
CA ASN A 100 -0.60 4.81 -17.40
C ASN A 100 0.54 5.57 -16.71
N LEU A 101 0.27 6.71 -16.07
CA LEU A 101 1.27 7.48 -15.33
C LEU A 101 1.87 6.64 -14.20
N ILE A 102 1.03 5.98 -13.39
CA ILE A 102 1.47 5.16 -12.25
C ILE A 102 2.30 3.97 -12.72
N ILE A 103 1.82 3.26 -13.76
CA ILE A 103 2.52 2.12 -14.35
C ILE A 103 3.87 2.55 -14.95
N ASN A 104 3.92 3.69 -15.64
CA ASN A 104 5.16 4.21 -16.22
C ASN A 104 6.18 4.59 -15.12
N GLY A 105 5.74 5.13 -13.99
CA GLY A 105 6.62 5.36 -12.84
C GLY A 105 7.23 4.06 -12.30
N ALA A 106 6.44 3.02 -12.13
CA ALA A 106 6.94 1.72 -11.69
C ALA A 106 7.87 1.07 -12.73
N LYS A 107 7.52 1.16 -14.02
CA LYS A 107 8.41 0.72 -15.12
C LYS A 107 9.75 1.44 -15.11
N GLU A 108 9.74 2.73 -14.84
CA GLU A 108 10.97 3.54 -14.76
C GLU A 108 11.87 3.05 -13.61
N ILE A 109 11.29 2.76 -12.44
CA ILE A 109 12.02 2.19 -11.31
C ILE A 109 12.65 0.84 -11.69
N VAL A 110 11.86 -0.10 -12.21
CA VAL A 110 12.34 -1.45 -12.56
C VAL A 110 13.39 -1.41 -13.68
N LYS A 111 13.28 -0.47 -14.63
CA LYS A 111 14.23 -0.33 -15.73
C LYS A 111 15.56 0.28 -15.31
N ASN A 112 15.53 1.27 -14.42
CA ASN A 112 16.69 2.09 -14.11
C ASN A 112 17.40 1.67 -12.81
N TYR A 113 16.72 0.92 -11.94
CA TYR A 113 17.24 0.50 -10.64
C TYR A 113 17.11 -1.01 -10.48
N LYS A 114 18.11 -1.61 -9.85
CA LYS A 114 18.14 -3.06 -9.57
C LYS A 114 17.28 -3.42 -8.35
N VAL A 115 16.04 -2.90 -8.28
CA VAL A 115 15.13 -3.29 -7.20
C VAL A 115 14.67 -4.73 -7.38
N ASP A 116 14.48 -5.44 -6.27
CA ASP A 116 14.03 -6.84 -6.27
C ASP A 116 12.51 -6.94 -6.32
N GLY A 117 11.80 -5.85 -6.01
CA GLY A 117 10.36 -5.81 -6.07
C GLY A 117 9.76 -4.39 -6.11
N ILE A 118 8.47 -4.36 -6.43
CA ILE A 118 7.59 -3.21 -6.26
C ILE A 118 6.54 -3.58 -5.23
N HIS A 119 6.42 -2.77 -4.18
CA HIS A 119 5.45 -2.91 -3.11
C HIS A 119 4.43 -1.78 -3.17
N MET A 120 3.15 -2.06 -2.97
CA MET A 120 2.11 -1.05 -2.85
C MET A 120 1.33 -1.22 -1.54
N ASP A 121 0.80 -0.12 -1.03
CA ASP A 121 -0.25 -0.14 -0.01
C ASP A 121 -1.65 -0.18 -0.67
N ASP A 122 -2.70 0.01 0.12
CA ASP A 122 -4.09 -0.06 -0.32
C ASP A 122 -4.81 1.29 -0.39
N TYR A 123 -4.09 2.39 -0.37
CA TYR A 123 -4.68 3.73 -0.49
C TYR A 123 -5.15 4.02 -1.93
N PHE A 124 -6.09 3.19 -2.44
CA PHE A 124 -6.58 3.31 -3.81
C PHE A 124 -7.68 4.37 -3.96
N TYR A 125 -8.64 4.36 -3.07
CA TYR A 125 -9.73 5.33 -3.03
C TYR A 125 -9.80 6.02 -1.67
N PRO A 126 -10.30 7.27 -1.62
CA PRO A 126 -10.64 7.88 -0.33
C PRO A 126 -11.83 7.16 0.32
N GLU A 127 -11.99 7.34 1.62
CA GLU A 127 -13.15 6.84 2.34
C GLU A 127 -14.40 7.67 2.03
N PHE A 128 -15.48 7.00 1.68
CA PHE A 128 -16.79 7.60 1.44
C PHE A 128 -17.74 7.34 2.60
N THR A 129 -18.81 8.12 2.66
CA THR A 129 -19.94 7.91 3.57
C THR A 129 -21.13 7.32 2.81
N SER A 130 -22.13 6.80 3.54
CA SER A 130 -23.38 6.33 2.93
C SER A 130 -24.09 7.43 2.11
N LYS A 131 -23.95 8.70 2.53
CA LYS A 131 -24.57 9.85 1.88
C LYS A 131 -23.93 10.20 0.53
N ASN A 132 -22.63 10.03 0.38
CA ASN A 132 -21.90 10.52 -0.81
C ASN A 132 -21.25 9.46 -1.69
N VAL A 133 -21.19 8.20 -1.26
CA VAL A 133 -20.51 7.13 -2.00
C VAL A 133 -21.01 6.94 -3.44
N LYS A 134 -22.27 7.23 -3.71
CA LYS A 134 -22.86 7.09 -5.06
C LYS A 134 -22.71 8.32 -5.94
N THR A 135 -22.44 9.49 -5.37
CA THR A 135 -22.47 10.79 -6.05
C THR A 135 -21.12 11.50 -6.12
N ALA A 136 -20.20 11.18 -5.20
CA ALA A 136 -18.92 11.86 -5.10
C ALA A 136 -17.84 11.26 -5.98
N PHE A 137 -16.74 12.01 -6.10
CA PHE A 137 -15.48 11.64 -6.69
C PHE A 137 -15.60 11.25 -8.16
N ASP A 138 -15.49 9.95 -8.50
CA ASP A 138 -15.55 9.41 -9.84
C ASP A 138 -16.96 8.99 -10.30
N ALA A 139 -17.99 9.37 -9.57
CA ALA A 139 -19.38 9.05 -9.94
C ALA A 139 -19.77 9.55 -11.35
N LYS A 140 -19.20 10.68 -11.78
CA LYS A 140 -19.41 11.21 -13.14
C LYS A 140 -18.84 10.26 -14.22
N GLU A 141 -17.69 9.66 -13.98
CA GLU A 141 -17.08 8.65 -14.85
C GLU A 141 -17.89 7.36 -14.85
N TYR A 142 -18.32 6.91 -13.67
CA TYR A 142 -19.19 5.73 -13.57
C TYR A 142 -20.49 5.92 -14.36
N ASN A 143 -21.16 7.07 -14.26
CA ASN A 143 -22.43 7.33 -14.94
C ASN A 143 -22.29 7.26 -16.47
N LYS A 144 -21.10 7.51 -17.03
CA LYS A 144 -20.81 7.42 -18.46
C LYS A 144 -20.27 6.05 -18.88
N SER A 145 -20.05 5.15 -17.95
CA SER A 145 -19.39 3.86 -18.20
C SER A 145 -20.35 2.77 -18.69
N SER A 146 -19.80 1.74 -19.33
CA SER A 146 -20.54 0.51 -19.63
C SER A 146 -21.07 -0.20 -18.38
N TYR A 147 -20.42 -0.02 -17.22
CA TYR A 147 -20.90 -0.57 -15.95
C TYR A 147 -22.27 -0.02 -15.59
N LYS A 148 -22.49 1.29 -15.73
CA LYS A 148 -23.80 1.91 -15.48
C LYS A 148 -24.83 1.44 -16.51
N LYS A 149 -24.47 1.41 -17.80
CA LYS A 149 -25.32 0.91 -18.90
C LYS A 149 -25.79 -0.53 -18.63
N ASN A 150 -24.88 -1.39 -18.15
CA ASN A 150 -25.14 -2.79 -17.82
C ASN A 150 -25.66 -2.99 -16.38
N LYS A 151 -26.25 -1.97 -15.77
CA LYS A 151 -26.86 -1.99 -14.42
C LYS A 151 -25.93 -2.51 -13.29
N LYS A 152 -24.60 -2.51 -13.49
CA LYS A 152 -23.64 -2.87 -12.44
C LYS A 152 -23.40 -1.71 -11.49
N SER A 153 -23.23 -2.00 -10.20
CA SER A 153 -23.07 -0.96 -9.17
C SER A 153 -21.77 -0.16 -9.32
N ILE A 154 -21.74 1.06 -8.79
CA ILE A 154 -20.52 1.88 -8.68
C ILE A 154 -19.43 1.18 -7.84
N TYR A 155 -19.79 0.34 -6.90
CA TYR A 155 -18.85 -0.44 -6.08
C TYR A 155 -18.11 -1.48 -6.93
N THR A 156 -18.84 -2.19 -7.80
CA THR A 156 -18.26 -3.11 -8.77
C THR A 156 -17.36 -2.37 -9.76
N TYR A 157 -17.78 -1.21 -10.23
CA TYR A 157 -16.98 -0.35 -11.10
C TYR A 157 -15.65 0.05 -10.46
N ARG A 158 -15.66 0.57 -9.23
CA ARG A 158 -14.44 0.99 -8.52
C ARG A 158 -13.49 -0.17 -8.25
N ARG A 159 -13.99 -1.34 -7.82
CA ARG A 159 -13.14 -2.55 -7.69
C ARG A 159 -12.50 -2.96 -9.00
N ALA A 160 -13.22 -2.85 -10.11
CA ALA A 160 -12.67 -3.16 -11.40
C ALA A 160 -11.56 -2.17 -11.81
N GLN A 161 -11.71 -0.85 -11.53
CA GLN A 161 -10.66 0.13 -11.81
C GLN A 161 -9.38 -0.18 -11.03
N VAL A 162 -9.49 -0.51 -9.74
CA VAL A 162 -8.33 -0.90 -8.91
C VAL A 162 -7.72 -2.21 -9.41
N SER A 163 -8.54 -3.25 -9.65
CA SER A 163 -8.04 -4.53 -10.15
C SER A 163 -7.37 -4.41 -11.51
N THR A 164 -7.82 -3.51 -12.37
CA THR A 164 -7.17 -3.22 -13.66
C THR A 164 -5.78 -2.63 -13.44
N LEU A 165 -5.62 -1.62 -12.55
CA LEU A 165 -4.29 -1.10 -12.23
C LEU A 165 -3.36 -2.21 -11.72
N VAL A 166 -3.84 -3.02 -10.78
CA VAL A 166 -3.02 -4.07 -10.15
C VAL A 166 -2.56 -5.11 -11.18
N MET A 167 -3.45 -5.55 -12.06
CA MET A 167 -3.15 -6.51 -13.12
C MET A 167 -2.16 -5.94 -14.15
N ASP A 168 -2.44 -4.73 -14.64
CA ASP A 168 -1.62 -4.08 -15.66
C ASP A 168 -0.23 -3.72 -15.12
N MET A 169 -0.14 -3.33 -13.84
CA MET A 169 1.12 -3.08 -13.14
C MET A 169 1.99 -4.33 -13.11
N LYS A 170 1.43 -5.48 -12.69
CA LYS A 170 2.18 -6.74 -12.67
C LYS A 170 2.65 -7.12 -14.07
N ALA A 171 1.78 -7.07 -15.05
CA ALA A 171 2.13 -7.39 -16.43
C ALA A 171 3.27 -6.50 -16.95
N ALA A 172 3.21 -5.19 -16.65
CA ALA A 172 4.23 -4.23 -17.08
C ALA A 172 5.58 -4.47 -16.39
N ILE A 173 5.60 -4.77 -15.09
CA ILE A 173 6.82 -5.13 -14.34
C ILE A 173 7.44 -6.39 -14.91
N LYS A 174 6.66 -7.46 -15.04
CA LYS A 174 7.14 -8.77 -15.51
C LYS A 174 7.65 -8.74 -16.95
N LYS A 175 7.11 -7.85 -17.79
CA LYS A 175 7.61 -7.64 -19.16
C LYS A 175 9.02 -7.05 -19.19
N ILE A 176 9.41 -6.24 -18.19
CA ILE A 176 10.75 -5.65 -18.09
C ILE A 176 11.72 -6.63 -17.42
N ASN A 177 11.32 -7.19 -16.27
CA ASN A 177 12.11 -8.16 -15.54
C ASN A 177 11.18 -9.14 -14.80
N SER A 178 11.14 -10.39 -15.26
CA SER A 178 10.28 -11.43 -14.68
C SER A 178 10.65 -11.80 -13.23
N LYS A 179 11.89 -11.55 -12.80
CA LYS A 179 12.40 -11.84 -11.45
C LYS A 179 11.93 -10.80 -10.41
N VAL A 180 11.60 -9.56 -10.82
CA VAL A 180 11.11 -8.51 -9.89
C VAL A 180 9.75 -8.91 -9.35
N THR A 181 9.60 -8.97 -8.02
CA THR A 181 8.35 -9.29 -7.35
C THR A 181 7.39 -8.10 -7.37
N TYR A 182 6.09 -8.37 -7.31
CA TYR A 182 5.07 -7.35 -7.13
C TYR A 182 4.08 -7.77 -6.07
N GLY A 183 3.97 -6.98 -5.01
CA GLY A 183 3.09 -7.25 -3.89
C GLY A 183 2.31 -6.05 -3.41
N ILE A 184 1.28 -6.33 -2.62
CA ILE A 184 0.41 -5.31 -2.01
C ILE A 184 0.25 -5.60 -0.52
N SER A 185 0.36 -4.53 0.29
CA SER A 185 0.13 -4.55 1.73
C SER A 185 -1.20 -3.86 2.05
N PRO A 186 -2.32 -4.58 2.01
CA PRO A 186 -3.61 -4.01 2.32
C PRO A 186 -3.84 -3.93 3.84
N ALA A 187 -4.83 -3.13 4.25
CA ALA A 187 -5.32 -3.12 5.62
C ALA A 187 -5.71 -4.54 6.07
N GLY A 188 -5.47 -4.85 7.34
CA GLY A 188 -5.68 -6.22 7.86
C GLY A 188 -7.13 -6.67 7.89
N ASN A 189 -8.09 -5.75 8.02
CA ASN A 189 -9.51 -6.11 8.10
C ASN A 189 -10.12 -6.30 6.69
N ILE A 190 -10.39 -7.55 6.33
CA ILE A 190 -10.97 -7.92 5.02
C ILE A 190 -12.35 -7.26 4.81
N ASP A 191 -13.16 -7.10 5.86
CA ASP A 191 -14.50 -6.51 5.73
C ASP A 191 -14.42 -5.04 5.31
N ASN A 192 -13.44 -4.30 5.85
CA ASN A 192 -13.18 -2.92 5.42
C ASN A 192 -12.74 -2.86 3.95
N LEU A 193 -11.84 -3.75 3.54
CA LEU A 193 -11.32 -3.80 2.17
C LEU A 193 -12.41 -4.11 1.14
N THR A 194 -13.35 -4.97 1.50
CA THR A 194 -14.47 -5.37 0.65
C THR A 194 -15.73 -4.52 0.86
N SER A 195 -15.65 -3.49 1.70
CA SER A 195 -16.78 -2.61 2.00
C SER A 195 -17.23 -1.81 0.76
N LYS A 196 -18.39 -1.15 0.90
CA LYS A 196 -18.92 -0.24 -0.13
C LYS A 196 -18.31 1.17 -0.05
N TYR A 197 -17.54 1.47 1.01
CA TYR A 197 -17.18 2.85 1.36
C TYR A 197 -15.70 3.19 1.19
N SER A 198 -14.81 2.20 1.17
CA SER A 198 -13.37 2.45 1.13
C SER A 198 -12.59 1.38 0.38
N TYR A 199 -11.33 1.65 0.09
CA TYR A 199 -10.32 0.76 -0.48
C TYR A 199 -10.66 0.13 -1.83
N TYR A 200 -11.79 -0.52 -1.99
CA TYR A 200 -12.23 -1.27 -3.18
C TYR A 200 -11.24 -2.34 -3.64
N VAL A 201 -10.63 -3.01 -2.68
CA VAL A 201 -9.68 -4.11 -2.90
C VAL A 201 -10.43 -5.41 -3.14
N ASP A 202 -10.11 -6.11 -4.22
CA ASP A 202 -10.76 -7.36 -4.58
C ASP A 202 -9.89 -8.55 -4.13
N ILE A 203 -9.80 -8.75 -2.80
CA ILE A 203 -8.90 -9.70 -2.15
C ILE A 203 -9.07 -11.11 -2.70
N TYR A 204 -10.30 -11.60 -2.75
CA TYR A 204 -10.55 -12.98 -3.17
C TYR A 204 -10.15 -13.22 -4.62
N LYS A 205 -10.29 -12.23 -5.48
CA LYS A 205 -9.85 -12.30 -6.87
C LYS A 205 -8.33 -12.29 -6.98
N TRP A 206 -7.66 -11.42 -6.20
CA TRP A 206 -6.22 -11.25 -6.30
C TRP A 206 -5.46 -12.42 -5.68
N THR A 207 -5.92 -12.99 -4.57
CA THR A 207 -5.27 -14.13 -3.92
C THR A 207 -5.51 -15.45 -4.64
N ASN A 208 -6.53 -15.54 -5.49
CA ASN A 208 -6.86 -16.76 -6.24
C ASN A 208 -6.37 -16.76 -7.69
N SER A 209 -5.54 -15.79 -8.10
CA SER A 209 -5.01 -15.71 -9.45
C SER A 209 -3.60 -15.12 -9.49
N LYS A 210 -2.68 -15.79 -10.19
CA LYS A 210 -1.31 -15.30 -10.44
C LYS A 210 -1.26 -14.03 -11.32
N LYS A 211 -2.40 -13.55 -11.85
CA LYS A 211 -2.43 -12.36 -12.73
C LYS A 211 -2.27 -11.04 -11.99
N TYR A 212 -2.53 -10.98 -10.68
CA TYR A 212 -2.61 -9.72 -9.94
C TYR A 212 -1.33 -9.41 -9.16
N VAL A 213 -0.93 -10.28 -8.26
CA VAL A 213 0.21 -10.06 -7.36
C VAL A 213 1.06 -11.33 -7.26
N ASP A 214 2.31 -11.20 -6.83
CA ASP A 214 3.15 -12.33 -6.44
C ASP A 214 2.97 -12.68 -4.97
N TYR A 215 2.71 -11.65 -4.13
CA TYR A 215 2.39 -11.81 -2.73
C TYR A 215 1.36 -10.78 -2.25
N ILE A 216 0.71 -11.10 -1.13
CA ILE A 216 -0.12 -10.19 -0.35
C ILE A 216 0.45 -10.11 1.07
N CYS A 217 0.50 -8.88 1.65
CA CYS A 217 1.08 -8.63 2.96
C CYS A 217 0.10 -7.84 3.85
N PRO A 218 -0.98 -8.46 4.36
CA PRO A 218 -1.97 -7.75 5.16
C PRO A 218 -1.35 -7.14 6.42
N GLN A 219 -1.72 -5.90 6.72
CA GLN A 219 -1.30 -5.15 7.90
C GLN A 219 -2.11 -5.59 9.13
N ILE A 220 -1.73 -6.71 9.73
CA ILE A 220 -2.43 -7.26 10.92
C ILE A 220 -1.85 -6.61 12.18
N TYR A 221 -2.18 -5.35 12.36
CA TYR A 221 -1.58 -4.48 13.39
C TYR A 221 -2.35 -4.50 14.71
N TRP A 222 -2.91 -5.65 15.11
CA TRP A 222 -3.66 -5.84 16.33
C TRP A 222 -3.03 -6.92 17.22
N GLY A 223 -3.37 -6.87 18.51
CA GLY A 223 -2.99 -7.90 19.49
C GLY A 223 -3.97 -9.08 19.48
N PHE A 224 -3.64 -10.11 20.24
CA PHE A 224 -4.56 -11.24 20.47
C PHE A 224 -5.76 -10.86 21.36
N LYS A 225 -5.64 -9.76 22.14
CA LYS A 225 -6.68 -9.24 23.03
C LYS A 225 -7.51 -8.12 22.43
N HIS A 226 -7.34 -7.83 21.12
CA HIS A 226 -8.19 -6.83 20.46
C HIS A 226 -9.66 -7.26 20.49
N PRO A 227 -10.63 -6.37 20.84
CA PRO A 227 -12.03 -6.76 21.06
C PRO A 227 -12.70 -7.35 19.80
N TYR A 228 -12.40 -6.82 18.63
CA TYR A 228 -13.07 -7.20 17.36
C TYR A 228 -12.15 -7.86 16.34
N ALA A 229 -10.89 -7.41 16.25
CA ALA A 229 -9.93 -7.84 15.24
C ALA A 229 -8.72 -8.55 15.87
N LYS A 230 -8.96 -9.65 16.61
CA LYS A 230 -7.89 -10.45 17.21
C LYS A 230 -6.91 -10.94 16.16
N PHE A 231 -5.61 -10.84 16.44
CA PHE A 231 -4.54 -11.22 15.53
C PHE A 231 -4.72 -12.62 14.94
N ASP A 232 -5.01 -13.60 15.77
CA ASP A 232 -5.23 -14.99 15.37
C ASP A 232 -6.43 -15.14 14.43
N ARG A 233 -7.56 -14.51 14.76
CA ARG A 233 -8.78 -14.53 13.95
C ARG A 233 -8.55 -13.91 12.57
N VAL A 234 -7.90 -12.73 12.54
CA VAL A 234 -7.62 -12.03 11.28
C VAL A 234 -6.62 -12.82 10.44
N THR A 235 -5.56 -13.35 11.04
CA THR A 235 -4.59 -14.21 10.34
C THR A 235 -5.28 -15.43 9.71
N ASN A 236 -6.14 -16.13 10.43
CA ASN A 236 -6.89 -17.26 9.88
C ASN A 236 -7.74 -16.85 8.67
N ARG A 237 -8.41 -15.70 8.72
CA ARG A 237 -9.21 -15.20 7.58
C ARG A 237 -8.37 -14.96 6.34
N TRP A 238 -7.16 -14.37 6.50
CA TRP A 238 -6.25 -14.14 5.39
C TRP A 238 -5.70 -15.44 4.80
N MET A 239 -5.29 -16.38 5.64
CA MET A 239 -4.84 -17.70 5.16
C MET A 239 -5.93 -18.44 4.41
N ASN A 240 -7.19 -18.36 4.87
CA ASN A 240 -8.34 -18.92 4.17
C ASN A 240 -8.65 -18.21 2.85
N ALA A 241 -8.52 -16.86 2.78
CA ALA A 241 -8.71 -16.11 1.54
C ALA A 241 -7.69 -16.50 0.46
N ALA A 242 -6.48 -16.87 0.86
CA ALA A 242 -5.37 -17.28 -0.01
C ALA A 242 -5.15 -18.81 -0.07
N LYS A 243 -6.14 -19.61 0.33
CA LYS A 243 -6.05 -21.10 0.41
C LYS A 243 -5.63 -21.78 -0.89
N SER A 244 -5.83 -21.13 -2.03
CA SER A 244 -5.40 -21.66 -3.33
C SER A 244 -3.88 -21.73 -3.51
N LYS A 245 -3.09 -21.10 -2.60
CA LYS A 245 -1.61 -21.01 -2.63
C LYS A 245 -1.03 -20.50 -3.95
N LYS A 246 -1.82 -19.75 -4.76
CA LYS A 246 -1.35 -19.14 -6.00
C LYS A 246 -0.52 -17.88 -5.75
N VAL A 247 -0.66 -17.29 -4.56
CA VAL A 247 -0.04 -16.04 -4.13
C VAL A 247 0.57 -16.29 -2.76
N LYS A 248 1.78 -15.78 -2.50
CA LYS A 248 2.41 -15.86 -1.18
C LYS A 248 1.70 -14.93 -0.19
N VAL A 249 1.67 -15.33 1.07
CA VAL A 249 1.08 -14.53 2.16
C VAL A 249 2.17 -14.19 3.17
N TYR A 250 2.52 -12.93 3.24
CA TYR A 250 3.35 -12.37 4.29
C TYR A 250 2.45 -11.69 5.32
N ILE A 251 2.82 -11.73 6.59
CA ILE A 251 2.03 -11.11 7.67
C ILE A 251 2.72 -9.83 8.12
N GLY A 252 2.04 -8.69 7.95
CA GLY A 252 2.47 -7.40 8.47
C GLY A 252 2.24 -7.32 9.98
N ILE A 253 3.30 -7.05 10.73
CA ILE A 253 3.33 -7.00 12.20
C ILE A 253 3.74 -5.61 12.67
N ALA A 254 2.96 -5.05 13.62
CA ALA A 254 3.15 -3.72 14.17
C ALA A 254 4.18 -3.70 15.30
N VAL A 255 5.46 -3.53 15.00
CA VAL A 255 6.51 -3.40 16.01
C VAL A 255 6.34 -2.13 16.85
N TYR A 256 5.87 -1.04 16.24
CA TYR A 256 5.62 0.26 16.88
C TYR A 256 4.63 0.21 18.06
N ARG A 257 3.84 -0.85 18.18
CA ARG A 257 2.91 -1.04 19.29
C ARG A 257 3.57 -1.67 20.53
N ALA A 258 4.64 -2.44 20.33
CA ALA A 258 5.30 -3.17 21.39
C ALA A 258 5.95 -2.22 22.43
N GLY A 259 5.62 -2.41 23.70
CA GLY A 259 6.03 -1.54 24.80
C GLY A 259 5.22 -0.25 24.95
N HIS A 260 4.19 -0.04 24.13
CA HIS A 260 3.33 1.14 24.18
C HIS A 260 1.93 0.82 24.71
N ASN A 261 1.28 1.83 25.32
CA ASN A 261 -0.10 1.73 25.82
C ASN A 261 -1.11 2.04 24.70
N ILE A 262 -1.10 1.24 23.62
CA ILE A 262 -1.90 1.45 22.40
C ILE A 262 -2.82 0.25 22.17
N GLY A 263 -4.09 0.50 21.86
CA GLY A 263 -5.05 -0.57 21.55
C GLY A 263 -6.49 -0.10 21.68
N ALA A 264 -7.42 -0.88 21.14
CA ALA A 264 -8.85 -0.56 21.11
C ALA A 264 -9.56 -0.79 22.47
N GLY A 265 -8.97 -1.55 23.37
CA GLY A 265 -9.52 -1.82 24.70
C GLY A 265 -8.43 -1.98 25.74
N SER A 266 -8.80 -1.97 27.04
CA SER A 266 -7.85 -2.08 28.14
C SER A 266 -7.00 -3.35 28.09
N ALA A 267 -7.60 -4.47 27.71
CA ALA A 267 -6.90 -5.75 27.57
C ALA A 267 -5.84 -5.74 26.48
N GLU A 268 -6.14 -5.18 25.29
CA GLU A 268 -5.17 -5.06 24.21
C GLU A 268 -4.07 -4.05 24.56
N ARG A 269 -4.41 -2.91 25.16
CA ARG A 269 -3.41 -1.92 25.62
C ARG A 269 -2.43 -2.53 26.62
N ARG A 270 -2.93 -3.33 27.58
CA ARG A 270 -2.09 -4.05 28.55
C ARG A 270 -1.20 -5.08 27.85
N GLU A 271 -1.74 -5.84 26.89
CA GLU A 271 -1.00 -6.82 26.10
C GLU A 271 0.19 -6.17 25.38
N TRP A 272 -0.03 -5.09 24.61
CA TRP A 272 1.03 -4.38 23.90
C TRP A 272 2.07 -3.76 24.85
N ARG A 273 1.63 -3.18 25.95
CA ARG A 273 2.51 -2.54 26.92
C ARG A 273 3.39 -3.52 27.67
N SER A 274 2.87 -4.69 28.06
CA SER A 274 3.48 -5.53 29.09
C SER A 274 3.90 -6.92 28.62
N ASP A 275 3.36 -7.43 27.51
CA ASP A 275 3.74 -8.76 27.00
C ASP A 275 4.98 -8.68 26.10
N ALA A 276 6.15 -8.95 26.69
CA ALA A 276 7.40 -9.01 25.95
C ALA A 276 7.43 -10.12 24.88
N ASN A 277 6.52 -11.07 24.89
CA ASN A 277 6.46 -12.16 23.92
C ASN A 277 5.46 -11.91 22.79
N ILE A 278 4.76 -10.77 22.75
CA ILE A 278 3.68 -10.55 21.79
C ILE A 278 4.13 -10.75 20.33
N LEU A 279 5.23 -10.13 19.91
CA LEU A 279 5.76 -10.27 18.55
C LEU A 279 6.21 -11.72 18.25
N LYS A 280 6.87 -12.37 19.21
CA LYS A 280 7.24 -13.79 19.11
C LYS A 280 6.01 -14.67 18.92
N LYS A 281 4.98 -14.50 19.75
CA LYS A 281 3.72 -15.25 19.66
C LYS A 281 3.03 -15.05 18.29
N GLN A 282 3.03 -13.81 17.77
CA GLN A 282 2.44 -13.51 16.45
C GLN A 282 3.18 -14.25 15.33
N VAL A 283 4.50 -14.25 15.31
CA VAL A 283 5.31 -14.98 14.34
C VAL A 283 5.05 -16.48 14.44
N GLN A 284 5.11 -17.05 15.65
CA GLN A 284 4.88 -18.48 15.86
C GLN A 284 3.47 -18.91 15.40
N TYR A 285 2.45 -18.12 15.73
CA TYR A 285 1.09 -18.38 15.31
C TYR A 285 0.94 -18.38 13.79
N ALA A 286 1.42 -17.32 13.13
CA ALA A 286 1.30 -17.20 11.69
C ALA A 286 2.10 -18.28 10.92
N ARG A 287 3.28 -18.68 11.42
CA ARG A 287 4.03 -19.84 10.90
C ARG A 287 3.22 -21.13 11.00
N LYS A 288 2.62 -21.39 12.16
CA LYS A 288 1.74 -22.57 12.35
C LYS A 288 0.57 -22.58 11.36
N LYS A 289 0.13 -21.41 10.88
CA LYS A 289 -0.92 -21.28 9.86
C LYS A 289 -0.41 -21.34 8.42
N GLY A 290 0.91 -21.49 8.23
CA GLY A 290 1.52 -21.67 6.91
C GLY A 290 1.75 -20.38 6.12
N CYS A 291 1.95 -19.23 6.79
CA CYS A 291 2.36 -18.01 6.09
C CYS A 291 3.77 -18.15 5.50
N ASP A 292 4.03 -17.41 4.42
CA ASP A 292 5.32 -17.45 3.70
C ASP A 292 6.39 -16.53 4.29
N GLY A 293 6.03 -15.62 5.22
CA GLY A 293 6.97 -14.70 5.84
C GLY A 293 6.30 -13.54 6.57
N PHE A 294 7.11 -12.55 6.94
CA PHE A 294 6.71 -11.43 7.78
C PHE A 294 7.24 -10.11 7.27
N ALA A 295 6.48 -9.03 7.47
CA ALA A 295 6.93 -7.66 7.32
C ALA A 295 6.75 -6.93 8.67
N PHE A 296 7.86 -6.42 9.22
CA PHE A 296 7.85 -5.73 10.51
C PHE A 296 7.79 -4.21 10.29
N PHE A 297 6.73 -3.57 10.70
CA PHE A 297 6.55 -2.13 10.59
C PHE A 297 6.79 -1.48 11.95
N ASP A 298 7.88 -0.68 12.11
CA ASP A 298 8.87 -0.39 11.09
C ASP A 298 10.31 -0.57 11.61
N TYR A 299 11.31 -0.19 10.81
CA TYR A 299 12.73 -0.35 11.16
C TYR A 299 13.16 0.49 12.37
N GLN A 300 12.63 1.70 12.51
CA GLN A 300 12.95 2.57 13.64
C GLN A 300 12.48 1.94 14.96
N ASP A 301 11.30 1.31 14.92
CA ASP A 301 10.74 0.64 16.09
C ASP A 301 11.46 -0.67 16.44
N LEU A 302 12.08 -1.35 15.48
CA LEU A 302 12.98 -2.47 15.76
C LEU A 302 14.20 -2.06 16.60
N LYS A 303 14.59 -0.78 16.57
CA LYS A 303 15.73 -0.20 17.33
C LYS A 303 15.27 0.59 18.55
N SER A 304 13.98 0.78 18.76
CA SER A 304 13.44 1.59 19.85
C SER A 304 13.67 0.94 21.21
N LYS A 305 14.02 1.76 22.21
CA LYS A 305 14.14 1.31 23.61
C LYS A 305 12.82 0.71 24.14
N LYS A 306 11.67 1.22 23.71
CA LYS A 306 10.35 0.76 24.14
C LYS A 306 10.02 -0.65 23.67
N SER A 307 10.31 -0.96 22.42
CA SER A 307 10.08 -2.29 21.84
C SER A 307 11.20 -3.30 22.15
N ALA A 308 12.32 -2.88 22.73
CA ALA A 308 13.54 -3.68 22.89
C ALA A 308 13.31 -5.06 23.53
N LYS A 309 12.49 -5.14 24.60
CA LYS A 309 12.16 -6.42 25.25
C LYS A 309 11.43 -7.37 24.28
N ALA A 310 10.47 -6.86 23.54
CA ALA A 310 9.69 -7.65 22.56
C ALA A 310 10.54 -8.06 21.35
N VAL A 311 11.41 -7.17 20.87
CA VAL A 311 12.34 -7.45 19.76
C VAL A 311 13.38 -8.49 20.19
N LYS A 312 13.90 -8.47 21.43
CA LYS A 312 14.78 -9.51 21.96
C LYS A 312 14.11 -10.90 21.91
N GLN A 313 12.84 -11.01 22.27
CA GLN A 313 12.12 -12.28 22.20
C GLN A 313 11.79 -12.68 20.75
N LEU A 314 11.46 -11.70 19.88
CA LEU A 314 11.24 -11.93 18.46
C LEU A 314 12.47 -12.53 17.79
N LYS A 315 13.67 -12.01 18.04
CA LYS A 315 14.94 -12.52 17.47
C LYS A 315 15.18 -14.00 17.72
N LYS A 316 14.68 -14.55 18.85
CA LYS A 316 14.82 -15.97 19.18
C LYS A 316 14.10 -16.90 18.22
N VAL A 317 13.06 -16.41 17.54
CA VAL A 317 12.23 -17.20 16.59
C VAL A 317 12.48 -16.83 15.12
N LEU A 318 13.31 -15.83 14.86
CA LEU A 318 13.73 -15.47 13.49
C LEU A 318 15.04 -16.15 13.06
N LYS A 319 15.75 -16.81 13.95
CA LYS A 319 16.88 -17.65 13.57
C LYS A 319 16.36 -18.86 12.79
N TYR A 320 16.88 -19.04 11.58
CA TYR A 320 16.66 -20.21 10.74
C TYR A 320 17.68 -21.27 11.09
#